data_5044718b0bda95ecf7d5c6b917cbb734
#
_entry.id   5044718b0bda95ecf7d5c6b917cbb734
#
_cell.length_a   1.000
_cell.length_b   1.000
_cell.length_c   1.000
_cell.angle_alpha   90.00
_cell.angle_beta   90.00
_cell.angle_gamma   90.00
#
_symmetry.space_group_name_H-M   'P 1'
#
loop_
_entity.id
_entity.type
_entity.pdbx_description
1 polymer ?
#
loop_
_entity_poly.entity_id
_entity_poly.type
_entity_poly.pdbx_seq_one_letter_code
_entity_poly.pdbx_strand_id
1 'polypeptide(L)'
;GMMCTGFMAGKLLGWTSTDSVFLGGMLSMSSTTIIIKAFDDLGLRNQRFTSLVFGVLVVEDLFAVVLMVLFSTLFAQRAVADLSVSWQLFRFVFFLVLWFVVGIYLIPTFLKRIRRFLNAETLLVVSLALCLGMVVVATYAGFSPALGAFIMGSILAGTTEAESIEKITAPVKDLFGAIFFVSVGMLVEPAVLVQYLGPILFLTFVVVVGQIFYATLGFLAAGQNLKVAIQSSFSLAQIGEFAFIIASLGLTMGVTSSFLYPVAVAVSVVTTFTTPFIIRLSEPAYRWLDRIMPAHVKSLLKRYDAGTQTVNTEREWMRFLKRSLLNIALYSILLGGVVWISSSYYAPWIESKFEGFWGKLIATTTTVLVMAPLLWALALRHLSKRLFVPLWNDPRFNHGLIVTLVVLRILVALMFLMTVVAHLSTSRFGSLITFALVMLSLILFWKRIKRQFLRFEKRFFANLNEKELSTVVRTADSQAKHLHLARLTVSGDSPLVGRSFGQLNLRLRYGVTVVSVLRGSHRVNAPHAETVF
;
A
#
# COMPACT_ATOMS: atom_id res chain seq x y z
N GLY A 1 12.25 3.38 15.28
CA GLY A 1 13.13 4.25 16.06
C GLY A 1 12.33 5.26 16.85
N MET A 2 11.64 6.19 16.17
CA MET A 2 10.94 7.30 16.81
C MET A 2 9.88 6.85 17.83
N MET A 3 9.12 5.79 17.55
CA MET A 3 8.15 5.21 18.49
C MET A 3 8.81 4.75 19.80
N CYS A 4 9.97 4.09 19.71
CA CYS A 4 10.74 3.68 20.91
C CYS A 4 11.26 4.89 21.69
N THR A 5 11.76 5.92 20.98
CA THR A 5 12.24 7.15 21.61
C THR A 5 11.12 7.90 22.34
N GLY A 6 9.93 8.00 21.72
CA GLY A 6 8.75 8.59 22.34
C GLY A 6 8.28 7.80 23.57
N PHE A 7 8.30 6.46 23.50
CA PHE A 7 8.04 5.62 24.66
C PHE A 7 9.03 5.89 25.81
N MET A 8 10.32 5.93 25.50
CA MET A 8 11.35 6.23 26.50
C MET A 8 11.20 7.64 27.08
N ALA A 9 10.88 8.64 26.25
CA ALA A 9 10.63 10.00 26.70
C ALA A 9 9.44 10.07 27.69
N GLY A 10 8.34 9.37 27.40
CA GLY A 10 7.21 9.26 28.32
C GLY A 10 7.59 8.61 29.65
N LYS A 11 8.41 7.56 29.60
CA LYS A 11 8.93 6.91 30.82
C LYS A 11 9.85 7.81 31.63
N LEU A 12 10.71 8.61 30.99
CA LEU A 12 11.57 9.58 31.65
C LEU A 12 10.76 10.69 32.31
N LEU A 13 9.60 11.06 31.74
CA LEU A 13 8.67 12.01 32.35
C LEU A 13 7.81 11.42 33.48
N GLY A 14 7.98 10.10 33.78
CA GLY A 14 7.22 9.40 34.82
C GLY A 14 5.80 9.00 34.42
N TRP A 15 5.47 9.03 33.11
CA TRP A 15 4.14 8.73 32.64
C TRP A 15 3.86 7.23 32.64
N THR A 16 2.58 6.87 32.59
CA THR A 16 2.18 5.45 32.56
C THR A 16 2.71 4.73 31.32
N SER A 17 2.77 3.40 31.37
CA SER A 17 3.22 2.62 30.19
C SER A 17 2.32 2.83 28.99
N THR A 18 1.00 2.94 29.22
CA THR A 18 0.01 3.18 28.16
C THR A 18 0.19 4.57 27.55
N ASP A 19 0.30 5.62 28.38
CA ASP A 19 0.56 6.99 27.89
C ASP A 19 1.85 7.04 27.08
N SER A 20 2.90 6.35 27.55
CA SER A 20 4.20 6.31 26.86
C SER A 20 4.13 5.59 25.50
N VAL A 21 3.33 4.52 25.36
CA VAL A 21 3.12 3.82 24.09
C VAL A 21 2.35 4.71 23.11
N PHE A 22 1.27 5.34 23.57
CA PHE A 22 0.50 6.27 22.74
C PHE A 22 1.34 7.47 22.33
N LEU A 23 2.12 8.04 23.26
CA LEU A 23 3.07 9.11 22.96
C LEU A 23 4.05 8.69 21.85
N GLY A 24 4.65 7.51 21.95
CA GLY A 24 5.55 6.99 20.94
C GLY A 24 4.90 6.91 19.56
N GLY A 25 3.66 6.45 19.48
CA GLY A 25 2.87 6.44 18.26
C GLY A 25 2.63 7.86 17.71
N MET A 26 2.22 8.79 18.56
CA MET A 26 1.96 10.18 18.17
C MET A 26 3.21 10.90 17.64
N LEU A 27 4.35 10.74 18.32
CA LEU A 27 5.61 11.41 17.94
C LEU A 27 6.24 10.82 16.65
N SER A 28 5.78 9.67 16.17
CA SER A 28 6.33 9.01 14.99
C SER A 28 5.66 9.41 13.69
N MET A 29 4.67 10.30 13.70
CA MET A 29 3.87 10.69 12.54
C MET A 29 4.15 12.12 12.12
N SER A 30 4.52 12.32 10.85
CA SER A 30 4.74 13.64 10.25
C SER A 30 3.45 14.14 9.54
N SER A 31 3.32 15.46 9.34
CA SER A 31 2.16 16.04 8.65
C SER A 31 2.42 16.22 7.16
N THR A 32 1.63 15.57 6.34
CA THR A 32 1.66 15.74 4.89
C THR A 32 1.23 17.15 4.47
N THR A 33 0.18 17.67 5.07
CA THR A 33 -0.40 18.98 4.73
C THR A 33 0.57 20.14 5.02
N ILE A 34 1.21 20.12 6.20
CA ILE A 34 2.17 21.15 6.62
C ILE A 34 3.41 21.15 5.73
N ILE A 35 3.93 19.97 5.39
CA ILE A 35 5.11 19.83 4.53
C ILE A 35 4.83 20.33 3.11
N ILE A 36 3.69 19.97 2.51
CA ILE A 36 3.29 20.46 1.20
C ILE A 36 3.26 21.99 1.20
N LYS A 37 2.58 22.59 2.18
CA LYS A 37 2.48 24.04 2.33
C LYS A 37 3.86 24.69 2.50
N ALA A 38 4.71 24.13 3.36
CA ALA A 38 6.07 24.63 3.56
C ALA A 38 6.92 24.56 2.29
N PHE A 39 6.81 23.49 1.49
CA PHE A 39 7.52 23.37 0.22
C PHE A 39 6.99 24.36 -0.83
N ASP A 40 5.69 24.63 -0.87
CA ASP A 40 5.11 25.63 -1.75
C ASP A 40 5.59 27.03 -1.36
N ASP A 41 5.54 27.39 -0.09
CA ASP A 41 5.98 28.70 0.44
C ASP A 41 7.50 28.93 0.26
N LEU A 42 8.30 27.87 0.30
CA LEU A 42 9.75 27.93 0.10
C LEU A 42 10.19 27.73 -1.36
N GLY A 43 9.27 27.47 -2.29
CA GLY A 43 9.55 27.21 -3.71
C GLY A 43 10.35 25.91 -3.96
N LEU A 44 10.24 24.90 -3.06
CA LEU A 44 11.02 23.67 -3.11
C LEU A 44 10.30 22.50 -3.79
N ARG A 45 9.06 22.68 -4.25
CA ARG A 45 8.18 21.60 -4.75
C ARG A 45 8.81 20.76 -5.86
N ASN A 46 9.65 21.33 -6.70
CA ASN A 46 10.26 20.66 -7.84
C ASN A 46 11.64 20.03 -7.54
N GLN A 47 12.06 20.01 -6.30
CA GLN A 47 13.35 19.42 -5.90
C GLN A 47 13.25 17.88 -5.81
N ARG A 48 14.37 17.19 -6.10
CA ARG A 48 14.42 15.72 -6.08
C ARG A 48 14.06 15.13 -4.72
N PHE A 49 14.52 15.74 -3.63
CA PHE A 49 14.25 15.25 -2.28
C PHE A 49 12.77 15.36 -1.89
N THR A 50 12.02 16.31 -2.45
CA THR A 50 10.60 16.52 -2.18
C THR A 50 9.76 15.30 -2.57
N SER A 51 10.03 14.70 -3.74
CA SER A 51 9.33 13.49 -4.16
C SER A 51 9.60 12.29 -3.25
N LEU A 52 10.81 12.21 -2.68
CA LEU A 52 11.16 11.17 -1.71
C LEU A 52 10.42 11.40 -0.37
N VAL A 53 10.35 12.65 0.09
CA VAL A 53 9.58 13.01 1.29
C VAL A 53 8.12 12.62 1.13
N PHE A 54 7.48 12.94 -0.01
CA PHE A 54 6.10 12.52 -0.26
C PHE A 54 5.93 11.00 -0.26
N GLY A 55 6.90 10.25 -0.82
CA GLY A 55 6.89 8.80 -0.76
C GLY A 55 6.93 8.25 0.67
N VAL A 56 7.73 8.86 1.55
CA VAL A 56 7.80 8.49 2.97
C VAL A 56 6.50 8.83 3.69
N LEU A 57 5.95 10.03 3.48
CA LEU A 57 4.69 10.46 4.10
C LEU A 57 3.53 9.50 3.79
N VAL A 58 3.41 9.06 2.54
CA VAL A 58 2.38 8.04 2.17
C VAL A 58 2.56 6.75 2.97
N VAL A 59 3.81 6.32 3.21
CA VAL A 59 4.08 5.12 4.01
C VAL A 59 3.81 5.39 5.50
N GLU A 60 4.14 6.58 6.01
CA GLU A 60 3.82 6.98 7.39
C GLU A 60 2.31 7.01 7.64
N ASP A 61 1.52 7.55 6.70
CA ASP A 61 0.06 7.58 6.80
C ASP A 61 -0.52 6.16 6.85
N LEU A 62 -0.01 5.24 6.01
CA LEU A 62 -0.40 3.85 6.06
C LEU A 62 -0.03 3.20 7.41
N PHE A 63 1.16 3.50 7.92
CA PHE A 63 1.62 3.01 9.22
C PHE A 63 0.77 3.57 10.37
N ALA A 64 0.38 4.84 10.31
CA ALA A 64 -0.51 5.47 11.30
C ALA A 64 -1.85 4.73 11.41
N VAL A 65 -2.45 4.36 10.27
CA VAL A 65 -3.70 3.58 10.25
C VAL A 65 -3.51 2.20 10.88
N VAL A 66 -2.42 1.49 10.53
CA VAL A 66 -2.10 0.19 11.14
C VAL A 66 -1.89 0.34 12.65
N LEU A 67 -1.20 1.39 13.08
CA LEU A 67 -0.94 1.66 14.49
C LEU A 67 -2.24 1.95 15.28
N MET A 68 -3.14 2.76 14.72
CA MET A 68 -4.45 3.03 15.34
C MET A 68 -5.25 1.75 15.55
N VAL A 69 -5.25 0.84 14.56
CA VAL A 69 -5.93 -0.44 14.70
C VAL A 69 -5.23 -1.33 15.72
N LEU A 70 -3.91 -1.35 15.72
CA LEU A 70 -3.15 -2.10 16.72
C LEU A 70 -3.47 -1.60 18.14
N PHE A 71 -3.49 -0.28 18.35
CA PHE A 71 -3.82 0.31 19.65
C PHE A 71 -5.27 0.02 20.04
N SER A 72 -6.24 0.22 19.14
CA SER A 72 -7.63 -0.11 19.42
C SER A 72 -7.81 -1.59 19.79
N THR A 73 -7.05 -2.48 19.15
CA THR A 73 -7.11 -3.92 19.40
C THR A 73 -6.44 -4.30 20.72
N LEU A 74 -5.24 -3.78 21.00
CA LEU A 74 -4.48 -4.14 22.20
C LEU A 74 -5.08 -3.56 23.49
N PHE A 75 -5.68 -2.39 23.43
CA PHE A 75 -6.18 -1.66 24.61
C PHE A 75 -7.68 -1.76 24.81
N ALA A 76 -8.46 -2.26 23.82
CA ALA A 76 -9.89 -2.56 23.98
C ALA A 76 -10.19 -3.72 24.96
N GLN A 77 -9.17 -4.43 25.42
CA GLN A 77 -9.28 -5.70 26.16
C GLN A 77 -9.77 -5.64 27.60
N ARG A 78 -10.26 -4.52 28.11
CA ARG A 78 -10.89 -4.55 29.46
C ARG A 78 -12.23 -5.31 29.49
N ALA A 79 -12.81 -5.66 28.32
CA ALA A 79 -14.14 -6.28 28.24
C ALA A 79 -14.18 -7.75 27.78
N VAL A 80 -13.11 -8.34 27.22
CA VAL A 80 -13.13 -9.72 26.72
C VAL A 80 -11.82 -10.44 27.04
N ALA A 81 -11.77 -11.09 28.19
CA ALA A 81 -10.57 -11.72 28.78
C ALA A 81 -10.04 -12.99 28.09
N ASP A 82 -10.68 -13.49 26.99
CA ASP A 82 -10.43 -14.87 26.50
C ASP A 82 -9.84 -14.99 25.07
N LEU A 83 -9.62 -13.91 24.34
CA LEU A 83 -9.08 -14.03 22.98
C LEU A 83 -7.60 -13.62 22.95
N SER A 84 -6.74 -14.55 22.52
CA SER A 84 -5.30 -14.29 22.38
C SER A 84 -5.02 -13.11 21.41
N VAL A 85 -4.00 -12.29 21.70
CA VAL A 85 -3.56 -11.16 20.85
C VAL A 85 -3.32 -11.60 19.39
N SER A 86 -2.82 -12.81 19.20
CA SER A 86 -2.61 -13.42 17.88
C SER A 86 -3.92 -13.58 17.09
N TRP A 87 -5.01 -13.92 17.75
CA TRP A 87 -6.33 -14.04 17.12
C TRP A 87 -6.91 -12.71 16.66
N GLN A 88 -6.74 -11.66 17.47
CA GLN A 88 -7.19 -10.31 17.12
C GLN A 88 -6.39 -9.74 15.95
N LEU A 89 -5.06 -9.96 15.95
CA LEU A 89 -4.20 -9.57 14.83
C LEU A 89 -4.58 -10.32 13.55
N PHE A 90 -4.87 -11.62 13.64
CA PHE A 90 -5.35 -12.41 12.50
C PHE A 90 -6.67 -11.85 11.96
N ARG A 91 -7.65 -11.57 12.82
CA ARG A 91 -8.94 -10.97 12.46
C ARG A 91 -8.75 -9.63 11.74
N PHE A 92 -7.88 -8.77 12.26
CA PHE A 92 -7.55 -7.50 11.63
C PHE A 92 -6.98 -7.67 10.22
N VAL A 93 -5.91 -8.47 10.08
CA VAL A 93 -5.26 -8.70 8.79
C VAL A 93 -6.23 -9.36 7.80
N PHE A 94 -7.06 -10.27 8.26
CA PHE A 94 -8.10 -10.89 7.43
C PHE A 94 -9.11 -9.88 6.88
N PHE A 95 -9.71 -9.04 7.74
CA PHE A 95 -10.67 -8.02 7.29
C PHE A 95 -10.02 -6.99 6.37
N LEU A 96 -8.80 -6.55 6.68
CA LEU A 96 -8.06 -5.63 5.83
C LEU A 96 -7.87 -6.21 4.42
N VAL A 97 -7.37 -7.44 4.32
CA VAL A 97 -7.18 -8.13 3.03
C VAL A 97 -8.52 -8.33 2.32
N LEU A 98 -9.54 -8.79 3.04
CA LEU A 98 -10.89 -9.01 2.48
C LEU A 98 -11.46 -7.73 1.88
N TRP A 99 -11.41 -6.61 2.62
CA TRP A 99 -11.94 -5.33 2.17
C TRP A 99 -11.21 -4.79 0.96
N PHE A 100 -9.86 -4.89 0.92
CA PHE A 100 -9.10 -4.50 -0.26
C PHE A 100 -9.41 -5.40 -1.46
N VAL A 101 -9.45 -6.71 -1.30
CA VAL A 101 -9.72 -7.65 -2.40
C VAL A 101 -11.13 -7.45 -2.95
N VAL A 102 -12.14 -7.38 -2.07
CA VAL A 102 -13.55 -7.16 -2.45
C VAL A 102 -13.75 -5.75 -3.00
N GLY A 103 -13.16 -4.74 -2.37
CA GLY A 103 -13.28 -3.35 -2.77
C GLY A 103 -12.65 -3.08 -4.15
N ILE A 104 -11.43 -3.54 -4.41
CA ILE A 104 -10.78 -3.41 -5.73
C ILE A 104 -11.56 -4.16 -6.82
N TYR A 105 -12.23 -5.26 -6.47
CA TYR A 105 -13.06 -5.98 -7.43
C TYR A 105 -14.40 -5.28 -7.71
N LEU A 106 -15.10 -4.81 -6.67
CA LEU A 106 -16.45 -4.27 -6.77
C LEU A 106 -16.48 -2.79 -7.16
N ILE A 107 -15.71 -1.94 -6.48
CA ILE A 107 -15.85 -0.48 -6.57
C ILE A 107 -15.52 0.06 -7.97
N PRO A 108 -14.37 -0.27 -8.60
CA PRO A 108 -14.10 0.20 -9.96
C PRO A 108 -15.13 -0.32 -10.96
N THR A 109 -15.61 -1.55 -10.76
CA THR A 109 -16.65 -2.15 -11.62
C THR A 109 -17.99 -1.41 -11.47
N PHE A 110 -18.36 -1.05 -10.24
CA PHE A 110 -19.56 -0.27 -9.94
C PHE A 110 -19.46 1.12 -10.57
N LEU A 111 -18.37 1.87 -10.36
CA LEU A 111 -18.16 3.19 -10.93
C LEU A 111 -18.24 3.18 -12.47
N LYS A 112 -17.65 2.17 -13.12
CA LYS A 112 -17.75 1.99 -14.57
C LYS A 112 -19.20 1.82 -15.03
N ARG A 113 -19.99 1.05 -14.29
CA ARG A 113 -21.38 0.77 -14.67
C ARG A 113 -22.27 2.00 -14.58
N ILE A 114 -22.02 2.88 -13.60
CA ILE A 114 -22.80 4.11 -13.39
C ILE A 114 -22.18 5.33 -14.06
N ARG A 115 -21.03 5.19 -14.76
CA ARG A 115 -20.26 6.30 -15.36
C ARG A 115 -21.12 7.27 -16.19
N ARG A 116 -22.11 6.76 -16.90
CA ARG A 116 -23.04 7.58 -17.72
C ARG A 116 -23.91 8.55 -16.90
N PHE A 117 -24.05 8.29 -15.59
CA PHE A 117 -24.83 9.11 -14.66
C PHE A 117 -23.95 9.99 -13.75
N LEU A 118 -22.62 9.84 -13.85
CA LEU A 118 -21.67 10.55 -12.99
C LEU A 118 -21.40 11.94 -13.60
N ASN A 119 -22.06 12.96 -13.06
CA ASN A 119 -21.64 14.35 -13.13
C ASN A 119 -20.82 14.70 -11.87
N ALA A 120 -20.30 15.92 -11.74
CA ALA A 120 -19.51 16.34 -10.58
C ALA A 120 -20.26 16.17 -9.25
N GLU A 121 -21.55 16.53 -9.21
CA GLU A 121 -22.38 16.45 -8.01
C GLU A 121 -22.66 14.98 -7.61
N THR A 122 -23.10 14.15 -8.56
CA THR A 122 -23.37 12.74 -8.29
C THR A 122 -22.10 11.98 -7.95
N LEU A 123 -20.95 12.32 -8.54
CA LEU A 123 -19.67 11.71 -8.21
C LEU A 123 -19.24 12.05 -6.78
N LEU A 124 -19.47 13.30 -6.33
CA LEU A 124 -19.22 13.71 -4.94
C LEU A 124 -20.09 12.89 -3.98
N VAL A 125 -21.40 12.83 -4.22
CA VAL A 125 -22.33 12.10 -3.36
C VAL A 125 -22.00 10.61 -3.31
N VAL A 126 -21.72 9.99 -4.47
CA VAL A 126 -21.36 8.57 -4.55
C VAL A 126 -20.04 8.28 -3.82
N SER A 127 -19.01 9.11 -3.99
CA SER A 127 -17.73 8.90 -3.31
C SER A 127 -17.84 9.04 -1.80
N LEU A 128 -18.60 10.03 -1.30
CA LEU A 128 -18.87 10.18 0.12
C LEU A 128 -19.74 9.04 0.66
N ALA A 129 -20.77 8.62 -0.07
CA ALA A 129 -21.61 7.50 0.34
C ALA A 129 -20.82 6.18 0.43
N LEU A 130 -19.92 5.91 -0.50
CA LEU A 130 -19.03 4.76 -0.45
C LEU A 130 -18.07 4.85 0.75
N CYS A 131 -17.51 6.03 1.01
CA CYS A 131 -16.63 6.27 2.15
C CYS A 131 -17.36 6.03 3.48
N LEU A 132 -18.50 6.68 3.69
CA LEU A 132 -19.32 6.53 4.89
C LEU A 132 -19.87 5.10 5.04
N GLY A 133 -20.27 4.48 3.94
CA GLY A 133 -20.70 3.07 3.93
C GLY A 133 -19.60 2.14 4.44
N MET A 134 -18.34 2.36 4.03
CA MET A 134 -17.20 1.58 4.53
C MET A 134 -16.88 1.90 5.99
N VAL A 135 -17.06 3.14 6.44
CA VAL A 135 -16.96 3.52 7.85
C VAL A 135 -17.95 2.70 8.69
N VAL A 136 -19.21 2.62 8.25
CA VAL A 136 -20.24 1.83 8.94
C VAL A 136 -19.85 0.34 8.99
N VAL A 137 -19.42 -0.24 7.86
CA VAL A 137 -18.98 -1.64 7.79
C VAL A 137 -17.79 -1.90 8.73
N ALA A 138 -16.80 -1.01 8.77
CA ALA A 138 -15.64 -1.13 9.65
C ALA A 138 -16.06 -1.06 11.13
N THR A 139 -16.94 -0.14 11.48
CA THR A 139 -17.46 0.02 12.84
C THR A 139 -18.24 -1.20 13.32
N TYR A 140 -19.11 -1.76 12.47
CA TYR A 140 -19.81 -3.02 12.81
C TYR A 140 -18.85 -4.20 12.96
N ALA A 141 -17.75 -4.22 12.22
CA ALA A 141 -16.70 -5.23 12.38
C ALA A 141 -15.81 -5.00 13.64
N GLY A 142 -16.06 -3.92 14.41
CA GLY A 142 -15.33 -3.58 15.64
C GLY A 142 -14.00 -2.85 15.38
N PHE A 143 -13.87 -2.20 14.23
CA PHE A 143 -12.68 -1.37 13.88
C PHE A 143 -13.02 0.12 13.93
N SER A 144 -11.97 0.96 13.90
CA SER A 144 -12.16 2.41 13.94
C SER A 144 -12.83 2.95 12.67
N PRO A 145 -13.68 3.99 12.78
CA PRO A 145 -14.26 4.70 11.64
C PRO A 145 -13.19 5.21 10.65
N ALA A 146 -12.07 5.69 11.16
CA ALA A 146 -10.96 6.20 10.37
C ALA A 146 -10.36 5.12 9.44
N LEU A 147 -10.24 3.87 9.92
CA LEU A 147 -9.80 2.74 9.10
C LEU A 147 -10.72 2.51 7.91
N GLY A 148 -12.04 2.52 8.14
CA GLY A 148 -13.04 2.35 7.07
C GLY A 148 -12.91 3.42 6.00
N ALA A 149 -12.83 4.69 6.40
CA ALA A 149 -12.64 5.83 5.51
C ALA A 149 -11.34 5.72 4.70
N PHE A 150 -10.24 5.37 5.35
CA PHE A 150 -8.93 5.20 4.71
C PHE A 150 -8.94 4.08 3.65
N ILE A 151 -9.52 2.91 3.96
CA ILE A 151 -9.59 1.79 3.02
C ILE A 151 -10.38 2.18 1.78
N MET A 152 -11.54 2.81 1.95
CA MET A 152 -12.35 3.24 0.81
C MET A 152 -11.62 4.32 0.00
N GLY A 153 -11.01 5.31 0.64
CA GLY A 153 -10.19 6.32 -0.02
C GLY A 153 -9.05 5.71 -0.84
N SER A 154 -8.35 4.73 -0.28
CA SER A 154 -7.27 4.00 -0.98
C SER A 154 -7.77 3.21 -2.19
N ILE A 155 -8.97 2.61 -2.12
CA ILE A 155 -9.58 1.90 -3.24
C ILE A 155 -9.98 2.89 -4.35
N LEU A 156 -10.62 4.01 -3.98
CA LEU A 156 -11.03 5.07 -4.91
C LEU A 156 -9.82 5.72 -5.59
N ALA A 157 -8.71 5.92 -4.87
CA ALA A 157 -7.46 6.45 -5.41
C ALA A 157 -6.84 5.58 -6.52
N GLY A 158 -7.15 4.28 -6.54
CA GLY A 158 -6.76 3.34 -7.60
C GLY A 158 -7.64 3.36 -8.85
N THR A 159 -8.77 4.09 -8.85
CA THR A 159 -9.74 4.13 -9.96
C THR A 159 -9.37 5.18 -11.02
N THR A 160 -9.97 5.08 -12.19
CA THR A 160 -9.83 6.09 -13.27
C THR A 160 -10.43 7.44 -12.91
N GLU A 161 -11.39 7.48 -12.00
CA GLU A 161 -12.08 8.68 -11.54
C GLU A 161 -11.35 9.37 -10.36
N ALA A 162 -10.22 8.83 -9.90
CA ALA A 162 -9.48 9.30 -8.73
C ALA A 162 -9.17 10.79 -8.76
N GLU A 163 -8.66 11.31 -9.88
CA GLU A 163 -8.32 12.74 -10.05
C GLU A 163 -9.55 13.65 -9.96
N SER A 164 -10.67 13.18 -10.53
CA SER A 164 -11.95 13.91 -10.46
C SER A 164 -12.50 13.89 -9.05
N ILE A 165 -12.46 12.74 -8.37
CA ILE A 165 -12.89 12.58 -6.98
C ILE A 165 -12.05 13.49 -6.07
N GLU A 166 -10.74 13.51 -6.23
CA GLU A 166 -9.83 14.36 -5.45
C GLU A 166 -10.20 15.83 -5.56
N LYS A 167 -10.41 16.33 -6.79
CA LYS A 167 -10.76 17.74 -7.04
C LYS A 167 -12.10 18.15 -6.41
N ILE A 168 -13.13 17.30 -6.52
CA ILE A 168 -14.46 17.64 -6.00
C ILE A 168 -14.59 17.43 -4.49
N THR A 169 -13.79 16.52 -3.89
CA THR A 169 -13.78 16.29 -2.44
C THR A 169 -12.85 17.24 -1.69
N ALA A 170 -11.89 17.91 -2.36
CA ALA A 170 -10.94 18.80 -1.73
C ALA A 170 -11.64 19.93 -0.91
N PRO A 171 -12.66 20.67 -1.42
CA PRO A 171 -13.33 21.69 -0.62
C PRO A 171 -14.02 21.12 0.62
N VAL A 172 -14.59 19.91 0.51
CA VAL A 172 -15.24 19.22 1.63
C VAL A 172 -14.19 18.84 2.69
N LYS A 173 -13.07 18.26 2.26
CA LYS A 173 -11.93 17.97 3.13
C LYS A 173 -11.42 19.20 3.85
N ASP A 174 -11.25 20.31 3.12
CA ASP A 174 -10.72 21.56 3.69
C ASP A 174 -11.68 22.17 4.72
N LEU A 175 -12.99 22.13 4.45
CA LEU A 175 -14.03 22.57 5.39
C LEU A 175 -14.01 21.73 6.68
N PHE A 176 -14.10 20.40 6.55
CA PHE A 176 -14.10 19.52 7.71
C PHE A 176 -12.74 19.52 8.44
N GLY A 177 -11.64 19.69 7.70
CA GLY A 177 -10.31 19.89 8.28
C GLY A 177 -10.25 21.13 9.16
N ALA A 178 -10.78 22.28 8.68
CA ALA A 178 -10.85 23.50 9.48
C ALA A 178 -11.70 23.29 10.75
N ILE A 179 -12.89 22.69 10.63
CA ILE A 179 -13.76 22.37 11.77
C ILE A 179 -13.02 21.44 12.77
N PHE A 180 -12.32 20.42 12.26
CA PHE A 180 -11.53 19.51 13.09
C PHE A 180 -10.45 20.26 13.88
N PHE A 181 -9.64 21.10 13.23
CA PHE A 181 -8.58 21.84 13.91
C PHE A 181 -9.12 22.85 14.94
N VAL A 182 -10.25 23.50 14.65
CA VAL A 182 -10.93 24.36 15.64
C VAL A 182 -11.39 23.54 16.83
N SER A 183 -12.05 22.41 16.59
CA SER A 183 -12.52 21.51 17.66
C SER A 183 -11.36 20.98 18.52
N VAL A 184 -10.25 20.60 17.89
CA VAL A 184 -9.01 20.18 18.57
C VAL A 184 -8.45 21.31 19.42
N GLY A 185 -8.40 22.53 18.86
CA GLY A 185 -7.94 23.72 19.60
C GLY A 185 -8.80 24.04 20.82
N MET A 186 -10.12 23.85 20.72
CA MET A 186 -11.06 24.07 21.83
C MET A 186 -10.89 23.07 22.99
N LEU A 187 -10.35 21.89 22.75
CA LEU A 187 -10.04 20.89 23.78
C LEU A 187 -8.75 21.20 24.55
N VAL A 188 -8.01 22.23 24.14
CA VAL A 188 -6.76 22.63 24.80
C VAL A 188 -7.05 23.62 25.90
N GLU A 189 -6.87 23.21 27.15
CA GLU A 189 -6.96 24.07 28.31
C GLU A 189 -5.64 24.86 28.50
N PRO A 190 -5.66 26.22 28.50
CA PRO A 190 -4.45 27.02 28.66
C PRO A 190 -3.68 26.71 29.95
N ALA A 191 -4.40 26.36 31.02
CA ALA A 191 -3.79 25.99 32.30
C ALA A 191 -2.91 24.74 32.17
N VAL A 192 -3.33 23.74 31.38
CA VAL A 192 -2.56 22.53 31.13
C VAL A 192 -1.28 22.84 30.36
N LEU A 193 -1.31 23.79 29.43
CA LEU A 193 -0.13 24.18 28.65
C LEU A 193 0.95 24.78 29.56
N VAL A 194 0.55 25.64 30.50
CA VAL A 194 1.48 26.25 31.47
C VAL A 194 2.03 25.19 32.43
N GLN A 195 1.18 24.30 32.93
CA GLN A 195 1.56 23.22 33.84
C GLN A 195 2.56 22.25 33.21
N TYR A 196 2.39 21.91 31.90
CA TYR A 196 3.22 20.94 31.18
C TYR A 196 4.25 21.59 30.25
N LEU A 197 4.60 22.89 30.47
CA LEU A 197 5.53 23.61 29.61
C LEU A 197 6.89 22.90 29.49
N GLY A 198 7.44 22.37 30.57
CA GLY A 198 8.68 21.60 30.58
C GLY A 198 8.60 20.35 29.72
N PRO A 199 7.64 19.45 29.95
CA PRO A 199 7.37 18.30 29.05
C PRO A 199 7.17 18.69 27.60
N ILE A 200 6.41 19.74 27.28
CA ILE A 200 6.16 20.19 25.91
C ILE A 200 7.46 20.58 25.20
N LEU A 201 8.31 21.39 25.84
CA LEU A 201 9.60 21.79 25.27
C LEU A 201 10.55 20.60 25.10
N PHE A 202 10.60 19.72 26.11
CA PHE A 202 11.40 18.48 26.02
C PHE A 202 10.93 17.58 24.88
N LEU A 203 9.63 17.33 24.76
CA LEU A 203 9.08 16.50 23.67
C LEU A 203 9.25 17.14 22.30
N THR A 204 9.13 18.47 22.20
CA THR A 204 9.44 19.21 20.97
C THR A 204 10.89 18.97 20.53
N PHE A 205 11.82 19.07 21.46
CA PHE A 205 13.23 18.76 21.19
C PHE A 205 13.43 17.31 20.76
N VAL A 206 12.81 16.36 21.47
CA VAL A 206 12.86 14.91 21.15
C VAL A 206 12.31 14.64 19.75
N VAL A 207 11.21 15.28 19.36
CA VAL A 207 10.62 15.14 18.03
C VAL A 207 11.57 15.65 16.95
N VAL A 208 12.02 16.89 17.07
CA VAL A 208 12.86 17.52 16.04
C VAL A 208 14.16 16.75 15.87
N VAL A 209 14.88 16.47 16.96
CA VAL A 209 16.15 15.76 16.90
C VAL A 209 15.96 14.31 16.50
N GLY A 210 14.97 13.63 17.08
CA GLY A 210 14.69 12.22 16.81
C GLY A 210 14.25 11.98 15.36
N GLN A 211 13.32 12.78 14.84
CA GLN A 211 12.88 12.66 13.43
C GLN A 211 14.04 12.91 12.47
N ILE A 212 14.81 13.99 12.66
CA ILE A 212 15.99 14.26 11.83
C ILE A 212 16.97 13.09 11.87
N PHE A 213 17.26 12.56 13.04
CA PHE A 213 18.22 11.48 13.22
C PHE A 213 17.74 10.17 12.54
N TYR A 214 16.54 9.70 12.88
CA TYR A 214 16.04 8.43 12.36
C TYR A 214 15.72 8.49 10.86
N ALA A 215 15.15 9.60 10.38
CA ALA A 215 14.89 9.78 8.97
C ALA A 215 16.20 9.86 8.17
N THR A 216 17.23 10.58 8.66
CA THR A 216 18.55 10.60 8.00
C THR A 216 19.13 9.20 7.88
N LEU A 217 19.11 8.41 8.96
CA LEU A 217 19.56 7.02 8.92
C LEU A 217 18.76 6.18 7.93
N GLY A 218 17.44 6.35 7.90
CA GLY A 218 16.55 5.65 6.98
C GLY A 218 16.85 5.96 5.51
N PHE A 219 17.01 7.24 5.16
CA PHE A 219 17.36 7.65 3.79
C PHE A 219 18.76 7.18 3.39
N LEU A 220 19.74 7.24 4.28
CA LEU A 220 21.07 6.69 4.03
C LEU A 220 21.04 5.19 3.83
N ALA A 221 20.31 4.45 4.68
CA ALA A 221 20.12 3.01 4.53
C ALA A 221 19.39 2.63 3.24
N ALA A 222 18.53 3.52 2.73
CA ALA A 222 17.86 3.37 1.43
C ALA A 222 18.76 3.75 0.22
N GLY A 223 20.05 4.07 0.45
CA GLY A 223 21.02 4.39 -0.60
C GLY A 223 20.90 5.81 -1.15
N GLN A 224 20.30 6.74 -0.40
CA GLN A 224 20.29 8.15 -0.80
C GLN A 224 21.60 8.84 -0.38
N ASN A 225 22.03 9.82 -1.20
CA ASN A 225 23.22 10.60 -0.84
C ASN A 225 22.97 11.47 0.42
N LEU A 226 24.04 11.83 1.11
CA LEU A 226 23.98 12.55 2.39
C LEU A 226 23.19 13.86 2.30
N LYS A 227 23.35 14.63 1.21
CA LYS A 227 22.63 15.89 1.03
C LYS A 227 21.12 15.67 0.96
N VAL A 228 20.69 14.76 0.12
CA VAL A 228 19.26 14.40 -0.01
C VAL A 228 18.71 13.81 1.29
N ALA A 229 19.48 12.97 1.98
CA ALA A 229 19.07 12.40 3.26
C ALA A 229 18.81 13.49 4.32
N ILE A 230 19.71 14.47 4.44
CA ILE A 230 19.56 15.60 5.38
C ILE A 230 18.39 16.50 4.99
N GLN A 231 18.29 16.91 3.71
CA GLN A 231 17.20 17.76 3.25
C GLN A 231 15.83 17.11 3.47
N SER A 232 15.72 15.82 3.19
CA SER A 232 14.48 15.05 3.41
C SER A 232 14.15 14.90 4.89
N SER A 233 15.13 14.58 5.74
CA SER A 233 14.89 14.35 7.16
C SER A 233 14.51 15.63 7.92
N PHE A 234 15.12 16.77 7.58
CA PHE A 234 14.76 18.07 8.16
C PHE A 234 13.33 18.49 7.80
N SER A 235 12.82 18.01 6.66
CA SER A 235 11.44 18.27 6.24
C SER A 235 10.41 17.44 7.02
N LEU A 236 10.79 16.32 7.63
CA LEU A 236 9.92 15.43 8.39
C LEU A 236 9.87 15.75 9.89
N ALA A 237 10.61 16.76 10.38
CA ALA A 237 10.83 17.05 11.78
C ALA A 237 9.65 17.75 12.48
N GLN A 238 8.46 17.20 12.40
CA GLN A 238 7.22 17.74 12.99
C GLN A 238 6.21 16.64 13.28
N ILE A 239 5.18 16.96 14.08
CA ILE A 239 4.06 16.04 14.38
C ILE A 239 2.89 16.34 13.44
N GLY A 240 2.31 15.27 12.87
CA GLY A 240 1.17 15.33 11.96
C GLY A 240 -0.21 15.20 12.63
N GLU A 241 -1.24 15.37 11.82
CA GLU A 241 -2.65 15.25 12.21
C GLU A 241 -3.03 13.85 12.75
N PHE A 242 -2.36 12.79 12.32
CA PHE A 242 -2.59 11.44 12.85
C PHE A 242 -2.25 11.33 14.35
N ALA A 243 -1.35 12.16 14.87
CA ALA A 243 -1.06 12.20 16.29
C ALA A 243 -2.30 12.59 17.11
N PHE A 244 -3.11 13.54 16.62
CA PHE A 244 -4.35 13.93 17.29
C PHE A 244 -5.39 12.83 17.24
N ILE A 245 -5.47 12.10 16.14
CA ILE A 245 -6.39 10.97 16.00
C ILE A 245 -5.99 9.84 16.95
N ILE A 246 -4.69 9.54 17.07
CA ILE A 246 -4.17 8.56 18.03
C ILE A 246 -4.43 9.01 19.48
N ALA A 247 -4.22 10.31 19.80
CA ALA A 247 -4.49 10.86 21.11
C ALA A 247 -5.99 10.79 21.46
N SER A 248 -6.86 11.19 20.52
CA SER A 248 -8.31 11.09 20.65
C SER A 248 -8.79 9.65 20.82
N LEU A 249 -8.19 8.69 20.09
CA LEU A 249 -8.47 7.28 20.24
C LEU A 249 -8.20 6.81 21.69
N GLY A 250 -7.02 7.13 22.22
CA GLY A 250 -6.65 6.78 23.59
C GLY A 250 -7.58 7.37 24.64
N LEU A 251 -7.96 8.64 24.45
CA LEU A 251 -8.91 9.34 25.32
C LEU A 251 -10.31 8.72 25.25
N THR A 252 -10.84 8.47 24.06
CA THR A 252 -12.16 7.86 23.84
C THR A 252 -12.24 6.46 24.43
N MET A 253 -11.17 5.69 24.36
CA MET A 253 -11.08 4.36 24.95
C MET A 253 -10.89 4.41 26.49
N GLY A 254 -10.64 5.58 27.07
CA GLY A 254 -10.39 5.76 28.52
C GLY A 254 -9.09 5.09 28.99
N VAL A 255 -8.10 4.89 28.11
CA VAL A 255 -6.84 4.18 28.40
C VAL A 255 -5.65 5.13 28.56
N THR A 256 -5.77 6.36 28.12
CA THR A 256 -4.75 7.40 28.27
C THR A 256 -5.21 8.50 29.24
N SER A 257 -4.24 9.16 29.85
CA SER A 257 -4.47 10.31 30.72
C SER A 257 -5.00 11.52 29.92
N SER A 258 -5.85 12.33 30.51
CA SER A 258 -6.50 13.48 29.86
C SER A 258 -5.52 14.57 29.40
N PHE A 259 -4.38 14.71 30.08
CA PHE A 259 -3.34 15.72 29.75
C PHE A 259 -2.57 15.37 28.46
N LEU A 260 -2.57 14.10 28.03
CA LEU A 260 -1.75 13.64 26.90
C LEU A 260 -2.19 14.30 25.57
N TYR A 261 -3.49 14.46 25.39
CA TYR A 261 -4.05 15.09 24.20
C TYR A 261 -3.64 16.58 24.07
N PRO A 262 -3.86 17.45 25.08
CA PRO A 262 -3.41 18.84 25.03
C PRO A 262 -1.89 18.99 24.83
N VAL A 263 -1.09 18.13 25.46
CA VAL A 263 0.37 18.13 25.30
C VAL A 263 0.76 17.80 23.86
N ALA A 264 0.16 16.78 23.26
CA ALA A 264 0.42 16.42 21.86
C ALA A 264 0.08 17.57 20.90
N VAL A 265 -1.07 18.23 21.12
CA VAL A 265 -1.46 19.40 20.33
C VAL A 265 -0.45 20.53 20.48
N ALA A 266 -0.01 20.84 21.69
CA ALA A 266 0.98 21.88 21.94
C ALA A 266 2.31 21.61 21.22
N VAL A 267 2.84 20.39 21.34
CA VAL A 267 4.08 19.98 20.64
C VAL A 267 3.91 20.10 19.13
N SER A 268 2.76 19.69 18.59
CA SER A 268 2.47 19.81 17.16
C SER A 268 2.43 21.26 16.71
N VAL A 269 1.79 22.16 17.45
CA VAL A 269 1.75 23.60 17.13
C VAL A 269 3.16 24.18 17.09
N VAL A 270 3.98 23.91 18.11
CA VAL A 270 5.37 24.41 18.15
C VAL A 270 6.20 23.86 16.99
N THR A 271 6.10 22.54 16.71
CA THR A 271 6.83 21.92 15.60
C THR A 271 6.36 22.41 14.24
N THR A 272 5.07 22.70 14.07
CA THR A 272 4.50 23.29 12.85
C THR A 272 5.08 24.67 12.57
N PHE A 273 5.09 25.55 13.59
CA PHE A 273 5.68 26.89 13.46
C PHE A 273 7.18 26.84 13.15
N THR A 274 7.90 25.89 13.69
CA THR A 274 9.34 25.77 13.48
C THR A 274 9.71 25.09 12.15
N THR A 275 8.80 24.36 11.50
CA THR A 275 9.05 23.59 10.29
C THR A 275 9.70 24.37 9.13
N PRO A 276 9.21 25.56 8.69
CA PRO A 276 9.86 26.29 7.61
C PRO A 276 11.30 26.71 7.94
N PHE A 277 11.59 27.00 9.20
CA PHE A 277 12.92 27.35 9.66
C PHE A 277 13.86 26.13 9.69
N ILE A 278 13.35 24.98 10.16
CA ILE A 278 14.08 23.71 10.17
C ILE A 278 14.43 23.28 8.74
N ILE A 279 13.48 23.37 7.80
CA ILE A 279 13.75 23.05 6.38
C ILE A 279 14.87 23.93 5.82
N ARG A 280 14.85 25.23 6.09
CA ARG A 280 15.94 26.15 5.66
C ARG A 280 17.30 25.82 6.27
N LEU A 281 17.31 25.32 7.51
CA LEU A 281 18.53 24.91 8.21
C LEU A 281 19.16 23.63 7.62
N SER A 282 18.46 22.89 6.77
CA SER A 282 18.96 21.63 6.18
C SER A 282 20.23 21.83 5.35
N GLU A 283 20.32 22.89 4.56
CA GLU A 283 21.51 23.16 3.72
C GLU A 283 22.74 23.60 4.55
N PRO A 284 22.63 24.55 5.52
CA PRO A 284 23.72 24.82 6.46
C PRO A 284 24.15 23.60 7.26
N ALA A 285 23.20 22.80 7.74
CA ALA A 285 23.48 21.58 8.50
C ALA A 285 24.25 20.55 7.66
N TYR A 286 23.86 20.36 6.40
CA TYR A 286 24.60 19.51 5.47
C TYR A 286 26.04 19.99 5.29
N ARG A 287 26.26 21.30 5.05
CA ARG A 287 27.60 21.86 4.85
C ARG A 287 28.46 21.71 6.10
N TRP A 288 27.88 21.92 7.27
CA TRP A 288 28.57 21.76 8.55
C TRP A 288 28.96 20.29 8.78
N LEU A 289 28.02 19.36 8.58
CA LEU A 289 28.27 17.94 8.76
C LEU A 289 29.28 17.41 7.73
N ASP A 290 29.20 17.86 6.47
CA ASP A 290 30.16 17.48 5.44
C ASP A 290 31.59 17.97 5.79
N ARG A 291 31.77 19.13 6.43
CA ARG A 291 33.08 19.61 6.88
C ARG A 291 33.69 18.76 7.98
N ILE A 292 32.88 18.38 8.98
CA ILE A 292 33.33 17.62 10.17
C ILE A 292 33.54 16.14 9.86
N MET A 293 32.85 15.60 8.89
CA MET A 293 32.86 14.17 8.58
C MET A 293 34.25 13.70 8.10
N PRO A 294 34.85 12.65 8.72
CA PRO A 294 36.15 12.10 8.31
C PRO A 294 36.11 11.59 6.85
N ALA A 295 37.21 11.72 6.13
CA ALA A 295 37.33 11.31 4.73
C ALA A 295 36.97 9.82 4.51
N HIS A 296 37.29 8.96 5.49
CA HIS A 296 36.97 7.54 5.44
C HIS A 296 35.43 7.30 5.41
N VAL A 297 34.64 8.01 6.23
CA VAL A 297 33.19 7.90 6.26
C VAL A 297 32.58 8.44 4.96
N LYS A 298 33.10 9.56 4.43
CA LYS A 298 32.69 10.08 3.12
C LYS A 298 32.92 9.07 1.99
N SER A 299 34.05 8.38 2.00
CA SER A 299 34.38 7.37 0.97
C SER A 299 33.47 6.13 1.08
N LEU A 300 33.12 5.71 2.28
CA LEU A 300 32.18 4.61 2.52
C LEU A 300 30.77 4.96 2.01
N LEU A 301 30.26 6.16 2.32
CA LEU A 301 28.95 6.63 1.85
C LEU A 301 28.92 6.73 0.31
N LYS A 302 29.97 7.23 -0.33
CA LYS A 302 30.07 7.28 -1.80
C LYS A 302 30.14 5.89 -2.44
N ARG A 303 30.82 4.92 -1.81
CA ARG A 303 30.85 3.52 -2.28
C ARG A 303 29.49 2.84 -2.15
N TYR A 304 28.76 3.13 -1.08
CA TYR A 304 27.42 2.60 -0.86
C TYR A 304 26.41 3.14 -1.90
N ASP A 305 26.48 4.44 -2.22
CA ASP A 305 25.69 5.10 -3.27
C ASP A 305 25.99 4.49 -4.68
N ALA A 306 27.26 4.25 -4.99
CA ALA A 306 27.67 3.62 -6.26
C ALA A 306 27.32 2.13 -6.33
N GLY A 307 27.37 1.39 -5.21
CA GLY A 307 27.08 -0.04 -5.13
C GLY A 307 25.60 -0.40 -5.32
N THR A 308 24.70 0.54 -5.10
CA THR A 308 23.24 0.31 -5.24
C THR A 308 22.81 0.23 -6.72
N GLN A 309 23.65 0.58 -7.68
CA GLN A 309 23.31 0.60 -9.12
C GLN A 309 23.68 -0.69 -9.89
N THR A 310 24.39 -1.64 -9.29
CA THR A 310 24.93 -2.80 -10.01
C THR A 310 24.64 -4.14 -9.33
N VAL A 311 23.37 -4.60 -9.24
CA VAL A 311 23.09 -6.04 -9.02
C VAL A 311 21.74 -6.44 -9.65
N ASN A 312 21.77 -6.99 -10.87
CA ASN A 312 20.54 -7.37 -11.56
C ASN A 312 20.12 -8.86 -11.37
N THR A 313 21.01 -9.77 -11.04
CA THR A 313 20.71 -11.22 -11.09
C THR A 313 20.22 -11.78 -9.74
N GLU A 314 20.77 -11.35 -8.61
CA GLU A 314 20.26 -11.71 -7.28
C GLU A 314 18.88 -11.08 -6.99
N ARG A 315 18.58 -9.92 -7.60
CA ARG A 315 17.29 -9.24 -7.48
C ARG A 315 16.12 -10.04 -8.06
N GLU A 316 16.29 -10.82 -9.12
CA GLU A 316 15.19 -11.57 -9.74
C GLU A 316 14.77 -12.77 -8.88
N TRP A 317 15.72 -13.48 -8.29
CA TRP A 317 15.45 -14.55 -7.34
C TRP A 317 14.76 -14.05 -6.08
N MET A 318 15.25 -12.97 -5.49
CA MET A 318 14.64 -12.37 -4.29
C MET A 318 13.23 -11.85 -4.57
N ARG A 319 12.98 -11.26 -5.73
CA ARG A 319 11.63 -10.86 -6.19
C ARG A 319 10.70 -12.06 -6.35
N PHE A 320 11.19 -13.15 -6.93
CA PHE A 320 10.42 -14.38 -7.09
C PHE A 320 10.06 -14.98 -5.73
N LEU A 321 11.02 -15.08 -4.81
CA LEU A 321 10.82 -15.59 -3.45
C LEU A 321 9.82 -14.73 -2.66
N LYS A 322 10.04 -13.42 -2.64
CA LYS A 322 9.17 -12.45 -1.96
C LYS A 322 7.74 -12.51 -2.49
N ARG A 323 7.55 -12.57 -3.80
CA ARG A 323 6.24 -12.67 -4.44
C ARG A 323 5.57 -14.03 -4.16
N SER A 324 6.34 -15.10 -4.10
CA SER A 324 5.84 -16.45 -3.76
C SER A 324 5.35 -16.51 -2.32
N LEU A 325 6.16 -16.03 -1.37
CA LEU A 325 5.80 -15.97 0.05
C LEU A 325 4.61 -15.06 0.32
N LEU A 326 4.56 -13.90 -0.33
CA LEU A 326 3.43 -12.97 -0.22
C LEU A 326 2.12 -13.62 -0.71
N ASN A 327 2.15 -14.35 -1.82
CA ASN A 327 0.98 -15.08 -2.33
C ASN A 327 0.55 -16.19 -1.37
N ILE A 328 1.50 -16.96 -0.79
CA ILE A 328 1.18 -17.99 0.20
C ILE A 328 0.49 -17.33 1.41
N ALA A 329 1.06 -16.25 1.95
CA ALA A 329 0.50 -15.53 3.08
C ALA A 329 -0.90 -14.98 2.77
N LEU A 330 -1.09 -14.31 1.63
CA LEU A 330 -2.36 -13.75 1.22
C LEU A 330 -3.47 -14.81 1.13
N TYR A 331 -3.21 -15.90 0.40
CA TYR A 331 -4.20 -16.98 0.26
C TYR A 331 -4.44 -17.72 1.57
N SER A 332 -3.42 -17.89 2.43
CA SER A 332 -3.57 -18.50 3.75
C SER A 332 -4.46 -17.65 4.66
N ILE A 333 -4.32 -16.32 4.62
CA ILE A 333 -5.16 -15.40 5.39
C ILE A 333 -6.63 -15.50 4.93
N LEU A 334 -6.87 -15.47 3.62
CA LEU A 334 -8.21 -15.60 3.06
C LEU A 334 -8.84 -16.95 3.38
N LEU A 335 -8.09 -18.04 3.26
CA LEU A 335 -8.54 -19.39 3.61
C LEU A 335 -8.86 -19.52 5.09
N GLY A 336 -7.96 -19.01 5.97
CA GLY A 336 -8.21 -18.98 7.40
C GLY A 336 -9.46 -18.22 7.79
N GLY A 337 -9.72 -17.09 7.13
CA GLY A 337 -10.94 -16.32 7.34
C GLY A 337 -12.20 -17.04 6.88
N VAL A 338 -12.17 -17.73 5.74
CA VAL A 338 -13.29 -18.55 5.29
C VAL A 338 -13.57 -19.68 6.29
N VAL A 339 -12.52 -20.35 6.80
CA VAL A 339 -12.66 -21.39 7.84
C VAL A 339 -13.27 -20.80 9.10
N TRP A 340 -12.80 -19.64 9.54
CA TRP A 340 -13.32 -18.97 10.72
C TRP A 340 -14.79 -18.58 10.58
N ILE A 341 -15.18 -17.91 9.49
CA ILE A 341 -16.59 -17.52 9.24
C ILE A 341 -17.46 -18.77 9.19
N SER A 342 -16.98 -19.80 8.52
CA SER A 342 -17.71 -21.07 8.42
C SER A 342 -17.91 -21.73 9.78
N SER A 343 -16.87 -21.85 10.60
CA SER A 343 -16.96 -22.52 11.90
C SER A 343 -17.76 -21.71 12.94
N SER A 344 -17.64 -20.37 12.92
CA SER A 344 -18.26 -19.50 13.94
C SER A 344 -19.71 -19.13 13.65
N TYR A 345 -20.10 -19.04 12.38
CA TYR A 345 -21.44 -18.55 12.00
C TYR A 345 -22.20 -19.52 11.09
N TYR A 346 -21.55 -20.00 10.02
CA TYR A 346 -22.25 -20.77 8.99
C TYR A 346 -22.59 -22.21 9.44
N ALA A 347 -21.64 -22.92 10.03
CA ALA A 347 -21.85 -24.29 10.49
C ALA A 347 -22.90 -24.38 11.60
N PRO A 348 -22.90 -23.55 12.67
CA PRO A 348 -23.95 -23.53 13.67
C PRO A 348 -25.33 -23.20 13.07
N TRP A 349 -25.39 -22.30 12.08
CA TRP A 349 -26.66 -21.95 11.42
C TRP A 349 -27.20 -23.09 10.56
N ILE A 350 -26.36 -23.85 9.86
CA ILE A 350 -26.81 -25.04 9.12
C ILE A 350 -27.22 -26.16 10.08
N GLU A 351 -26.45 -26.38 11.14
CA GLU A 351 -26.75 -27.40 12.14
C GLU A 351 -28.08 -27.14 12.89
N SER A 352 -28.47 -25.88 13.06
CA SER A 352 -29.80 -25.53 13.63
C SER A 352 -30.95 -25.87 12.71
N LYS A 353 -30.73 -26.03 11.38
CA LYS A 353 -31.76 -26.39 10.40
C LYS A 353 -31.76 -27.86 10.01
N PHE A 354 -30.59 -28.49 10.02
CA PHE A 354 -30.38 -29.88 9.64
C PHE A 354 -29.58 -30.58 10.74
N GLU A 355 -30.27 -31.25 11.63
CA GLU A 355 -29.65 -31.95 12.76
C GLU A 355 -28.81 -33.16 12.33
N GLY A 356 -27.72 -33.44 13.07
CA GLY A 356 -26.90 -34.63 12.93
C GLY A 356 -25.91 -34.64 11.77
N PHE A 357 -25.69 -35.80 11.19
CA PHE A 357 -24.68 -36.03 10.15
C PHE A 357 -24.85 -35.16 8.89
N TRP A 358 -26.11 -35.00 8.42
CA TRP A 358 -26.40 -34.25 7.21
C TRP A 358 -26.08 -32.75 7.33
N GLY A 359 -26.37 -32.13 8.46
CA GLY A 359 -26.04 -30.72 8.69
C GLY A 359 -24.51 -30.48 8.60
N LYS A 360 -23.72 -31.33 9.25
CA LYS A 360 -22.25 -31.25 9.22
C LYS A 360 -21.70 -31.54 7.84
N LEU A 361 -22.23 -32.50 7.12
CA LEU A 361 -21.84 -32.82 5.75
C LEU A 361 -22.09 -31.65 4.80
N ILE A 362 -23.26 -31.03 4.86
CA ILE A 362 -23.64 -29.86 4.05
C ILE A 362 -22.70 -28.69 4.38
N ALA A 363 -22.50 -28.38 5.67
CA ALA A 363 -21.63 -27.30 6.11
C ALA A 363 -20.20 -27.48 5.62
N THR A 364 -19.64 -28.71 5.75
CA THR A 364 -18.28 -29.01 5.31
C THR A 364 -18.15 -28.91 3.78
N THR A 365 -19.08 -29.52 3.04
CA THR A 365 -19.01 -29.56 1.57
C THR A 365 -19.13 -28.16 0.96
N THR A 366 -20.06 -27.34 1.46
CA THR A 366 -20.24 -25.96 0.99
C THR A 366 -19.05 -25.07 1.35
N THR A 367 -18.48 -25.23 2.57
CA THR A 367 -17.26 -24.50 2.97
C THR A 367 -16.10 -24.82 2.05
N VAL A 368 -15.86 -26.09 1.77
CA VAL A 368 -14.77 -26.50 0.87
C VAL A 368 -15.03 -26.02 -0.56
N LEU A 369 -16.27 -26.00 -1.02
CA LEU A 369 -16.62 -25.49 -2.34
C LEU A 369 -16.31 -23.98 -2.47
N VAL A 370 -16.57 -23.21 -1.41
CA VAL A 370 -16.20 -21.79 -1.32
C VAL A 370 -14.68 -21.62 -1.27
N MET A 371 -13.96 -22.47 -0.54
CA MET A 371 -12.51 -22.46 -0.46
C MET A 371 -11.81 -22.94 -1.73
N ALA A 372 -12.48 -23.74 -2.56
CA ALA A 372 -11.89 -24.43 -3.71
C ALA A 372 -11.12 -23.51 -4.68
N PRO A 373 -11.63 -22.31 -5.07
CA PRO A 373 -10.88 -21.40 -5.94
C PRO A 373 -9.60 -20.87 -5.28
N LEU A 374 -9.63 -20.63 -3.96
CA LEU A 374 -8.46 -20.15 -3.20
C LEU A 374 -7.44 -21.28 -2.99
N LEU A 375 -7.89 -22.50 -2.69
CA LEU A 375 -7.03 -23.69 -2.60
C LEU A 375 -6.35 -23.98 -3.93
N TRP A 376 -7.08 -23.88 -5.03
CA TRP A 376 -6.50 -24.03 -6.36
C TRP A 376 -5.43 -22.97 -6.65
N ALA A 377 -5.72 -21.72 -6.30
CA ALA A 377 -4.77 -20.62 -6.49
C ALA A 377 -3.52 -20.81 -5.63
N LEU A 378 -3.68 -21.25 -4.38
CA LEU A 378 -2.56 -21.53 -3.48
C LEU A 378 -1.71 -22.69 -3.98
N ALA A 379 -2.31 -23.84 -4.31
CA ALA A 379 -1.58 -25.08 -4.62
C ALA A 379 -1.02 -25.12 -6.05
N LEU A 380 -1.80 -24.74 -7.05
CA LEU A 380 -1.59 -25.11 -8.45
C LEU A 380 -1.36 -23.96 -9.43
N ARG A 381 -1.54 -22.72 -8.97
CA ARG A 381 -1.26 -21.58 -9.84
C ARG A 381 0.24 -21.45 -10.09
N HIS A 382 0.64 -21.58 -11.36
CA HIS A 382 2.03 -21.34 -11.75
C HIS A 382 2.39 -19.88 -11.47
N LEU A 383 3.46 -19.69 -10.69
CA LEU A 383 4.12 -18.40 -10.57
C LEU A 383 4.46 -17.90 -11.98
N SER A 384 4.19 -16.62 -12.21
CA SER A 384 4.35 -15.91 -13.48
C SER A 384 5.33 -16.60 -14.46
N LYS A 385 4.85 -17.06 -15.62
CA LYS A 385 5.68 -17.71 -16.65
C LYS A 385 6.92 -16.87 -17.01
N ARG A 386 6.82 -15.53 -16.89
CA ARG A 386 7.92 -14.59 -17.14
C ARG A 386 9.08 -14.70 -16.16
N LEU A 387 8.81 -15.09 -14.90
CA LEU A 387 9.85 -15.24 -13.87
C LEU A 387 10.27 -16.70 -13.67
N PHE A 388 9.34 -17.64 -13.88
CA PHE A 388 9.58 -19.07 -13.68
C PHE A 388 10.45 -19.69 -14.78
N VAL A 389 10.16 -19.40 -16.07
CA VAL A 389 10.85 -20.01 -17.21
C VAL A 389 12.35 -19.63 -17.27
N PRO A 390 12.75 -18.34 -17.08
CA PRO A 390 14.15 -18.00 -17.03
C PRO A 390 14.91 -18.66 -15.88
N LEU A 391 14.30 -18.69 -14.67
CA LEU A 391 14.91 -19.30 -13.48
C LEU A 391 14.99 -20.83 -13.57
N TRP A 392 14.03 -21.47 -14.27
CA TRP A 392 14.05 -22.92 -14.48
C TRP A 392 15.11 -23.33 -15.50
N ASN A 393 15.39 -22.52 -16.51
CA ASN A 393 16.36 -22.82 -17.57
C ASN A 393 17.79 -22.37 -17.24
N ASP A 394 18.03 -21.67 -16.11
CA ASP A 394 19.37 -21.23 -15.70
C ASP A 394 20.06 -22.36 -14.93
N PRO A 395 21.16 -22.96 -15.45
CA PRO A 395 21.87 -24.06 -14.79
C PRO A 395 22.55 -23.69 -13.49
N ARG A 396 22.63 -22.38 -13.16
CA ARG A 396 23.21 -21.87 -11.90
C ARG A 396 22.24 -21.94 -10.73
N PHE A 397 20.94 -22.14 -10.97
CA PHE A 397 19.93 -22.21 -9.92
C PHE A 397 19.61 -23.64 -9.49
N ASN A 398 19.59 -23.85 -8.18
CA ASN A 398 19.24 -25.14 -7.60
C ASN A 398 17.72 -25.36 -7.72
N HIS A 399 17.29 -26.23 -8.63
CA HIS A 399 15.89 -26.59 -8.88
C HIS A 399 15.17 -27.07 -7.60
N GLY A 400 15.93 -27.58 -6.63
CA GLY A 400 15.42 -28.04 -5.34
C GLY A 400 14.63 -26.97 -4.58
N LEU A 401 15.09 -25.72 -4.57
CA LEU A 401 14.40 -24.61 -3.88
C LEU A 401 13.04 -24.27 -4.51
N ILE A 402 12.93 -24.35 -5.83
CA ILE A 402 11.66 -24.12 -6.55
C ILE A 402 10.68 -25.25 -6.24
N VAL A 403 11.15 -26.49 -6.26
CA VAL A 403 10.34 -27.67 -5.92
C VAL A 403 9.89 -27.60 -4.46
N THR A 404 10.76 -27.21 -3.52
CA THR A 404 10.42 -27.05 -2.09
C THR A 404 9.30 -26.01 -1.90
N LEU A 405 9.34 -24.86 -2.63
CA LEU A 405 8.27 -23.87 -2.57
C LEU A 405 6.94 -24.41 -3.10
N VAL A 406 6.96 -25.19 -4.17
CA VAL A 406 5.73 -25.82 -4.73
C VAL A 406 5.18 -26.83 -3.73
N VAL A 407 6.02 -27.68 -3.16
CA VAL A 407 5.63 -28.67 -2.15
C VAL A 407 5.06 -27.97 -0.91
N LEU A 408 5.70 -26.90 -0.43
CA LEU A 408 5.21 -26.11 0.72
C LEU A 408 3.80 -25.56 0.45
N ARG A 409 3.53 -25.04 -0.74
CA ARG A 409 2.20 -24.52 -1.14
C ARG A 409 1.14 -25.61 -1.12
N ILE A 410 1.47 -26.79 -1.60
CA ILE A 410 0.55 -27.93 -1.61
C ILE A 410 0.29 -28.39 -0.18
N LEU A 411 1.33 -28.46 0.67
CA LEU A 411 1.20 -28.85 2.09
C LEU A 411 0.31 -27.85 2.86
N VAL A 412 0.49 -26.55 2.65
CA VAL A 412 -0.36 -25.53 3.29
C VAL A 412 -1.81 -25.65 2.83
N ALA A 413 -2.06 -25.89 1.55
CA ALA A 413 -3.41 -26.11 1.03
C ALA A 413 -4.08 -27.35 1.62
N LEU A 414 -3.33 -28.46 1.73
CA LEU A 414 -3.80 -29.69 2.37
C LEU A 414 -4.06 -29.49 3.87
N MET A 415 -3.22 -28.73 4.57
CA MET A 415 -3.44 -28.38 5.97
C MET A 415 -4.78 -27.67 6.18
N PHE A 416 -5.11 -26.66 5.37
CA PHE A 416 -6.40 -25.98 5.45
C PHE A 416 -7.58 -26.93 5.16
N LEU A 417 -7.45 -27.79 4.16
CA LEU A 417 -8.48 -28.78 3.85
C LEU A 417 -8.69 -29.75 5.02
N MET A 418 -7.62 -30.26 5.60
CA MET A 418 -7.68 -31.15 6.78
C MET A 418 -8.29 -30.45 8.00
N THR A 419 -7.96 -29.17 8.23
CA THR A 419 -8.53 -28.38 9.34
C THR A 419 -10.05 -28.29 9.24
N VAL A 420 -10.58 -28.00 8.03
CA VAL A 420 -12.03 -27.92 7.81
C VAL A 420 -12.71 -29.27 8.04
N VAL A 421 -12.15 -30.32 7.47
CA VAL A 421 -12.71 -31.69 7.64
C VAL A 421 -12.64 -32.14 9.10
N ALA A 422 -11.56 -31.87 9.82
CA ALA A 422 -11.40 -32.25 11.22
C ALA A 422 -12.33 -31.47 12.17
N HIS A 423 -12.52 -30.17 11.91
CA HIS A 423 -13.36 -29.31 12.76
C HIS A 423 -14.87 -29.55 12.60
N LEU A 424 -15.31 -29.90 11.40
CA LEU A 424 -16.74 -30.02 11.07
C LEU A 424 -17.21 -31.50 11.05
N SER A 425 -16.32 -32.48 11.22
CA SER A 425 -16.66 -33.92 11.23
C SER A 425 -16.56 -34.51 12.63
N THR A 426 -17.58 -35.26 13.05
CA THR A 426 -17.72 -35.76 14.44
C THR A 426 -17.13 -37.16 14.66
N SER A 427 -16.83 -37.92 13.60
CA SER A 427 -16.28 -39.28 13.72
C SER A 427 -15.19 -39.57 12.70
N ARG A 428 -14.27 -40.50 13.04
CA ARG A 428 -13.17 -40.90 12.15
C ARG A 428 -13.66 -41.46 10.81
N PHE A 429 -14.76 -42.22 10.79
CA PHE A 429 -15.39 -42.73 9.57
C PHE A 429 -16.09 -41.63 8.78
N GLY A 430 -16.81 -40.73 9.46
CA GLY A 430 -17.47 -39.57 8.84
C GLY A 430 -16.46 -38.63 8.17
N SER A 431 -15.28 -38.44 8.74
CA SER A 431 -14.24 -37.60 8.15
C SER A 431 -13.68 -38.19 6.84
N LEU A 432 -13.50 -39.51 6.75
CA LEU A 432 -13.06 -40.19 5.52
C LEU A 432 -14.08 -40.08 4.40
N ILE A 433 -15.36 -40.30 4.70
CA ILE A 433 -16.44 -40.17 3.72
C ILE A 433 -16.56 -38.73 3.24
N THR A 434 -16.53 -37.77 4.17
CA THR A 434 -16.56 -36.34 3.85
C THR A 434 -15.38 -35.93 3.01
N PHE A 435 -14.18 -36.37 3.33
CA PHE A 435 -12.97 -36.13 2.53
C PHE A 435 -13.09 -36.69 1.11
N ALA A 436 -13.58 -37.93 0.96
CA ALA A 436 -13.78 -38.56 -0.35
C ALA A 436 -14.82 -37.80 -1.21
N LEU A 437 -15.94 -37.38 -0.60
CA LEU A 437 -16.97 -36.59 -1.29
C LEU A 437 -16.48 -35.20 -1.67
N VAL A 438 -15.72 -34.57 -0.80
CA VAL A 438 -15.09 -33.27 -1.07
C VAL A 438 -14.09 -33.39 -2.22
N MET A 439 -13.22 -34.38 -2.22
CA MET A 439 -12.27 -34.63 -3.32
C MET A 439 -12.99 -34.92 -4.63
N LEU A 440 -14.06 -35.71 -4.60
CA LEU A 440 -14.90 -35.98 -5.76
C LEU A 440 -15.54 -34.68 -6.30
N SER A 441 -16.08 -33.83 -5.43
CA SER A 441 -16.67 -32.54 -5.82
C SER A 441 -15.64 -31.59 -6.42
N LEU A 442 -14.42 -31.52 -5.85
CA LEU A 442 -13.33 -30.73 -6.39
C LEU A 442 -12.92 -31.21 -7.80
N ILE A 443 -12.87 -32.52 -8.02
CA ILE A 443 -12.55 -33.11 -9.33
C ILE A 443 -13.66 -32.78 -10.34
N LEU A 444 -14.93 -33.00 -9.98
CA LEU A 444 -16.08 -32.76 -10.86
C LEU A 444 -16.20 -31.27 -11.27
N PHE A 445 -15.99 -30.36 -10.32
CA PHE A 445 -16.13 -28.92 -10.54
C PHE A 445 -14.83 -28.23 -10.97
N TRP A 446 -13.71 -28.95 -11.10
CA TRP A 446 -12.38 -28.43 -11.41
C TRP A 446 -12.33 -27.41 -12.55
N LYS A 447 -12.92 -27.78 -13.71
CA LYS A 447 -12.93 -26.89 -14.89
C LYS A 447 -13.75 -25.63 -14.67
N ARG A 448 -14.81 -25.71 -13.84
CA ARG A 448 -15.69 -24.58 -13.51
C ARG A 448 -15.03 -23.64 -12.53
N ILE A 449 -14.40 -24.18 -11.49
CA ILE A 449 -13.64 -23.45 -10.46
C ILE A 449 -12.48 -22.70 -11.11
N LYS A 450 -11.67 -23.37 -11.94
CA LYS A 450 -10.56 -22.75 -12.67
C LYS A 450 -11.02 -21.58 -13.54
N ARG A 451 -12.12 -21.73 -14.28
CA ARG A 451 -12.68 -20.67 -15.14
C ARG A 451 -13.18 -19.46 -14.35
N GLN A 452 -13.86 -19.70 -13.24
CA GLN A 452 -14.36 -18.62 -12.39
C GLN A 452 -13.20 -17.85 -11.75
N PHE A 453 -12.20 -18.54 -11.20
CA PHE A 453 -11.04 -17.91 -10.60
C PHE A 453 -10.24 -17.09 -11.62
N LEU A 454 -9.98 -17.60 -12.82
CA LEU A 454 -9.28 -16.86 -13.87
C LEU A 454 -10.05 -15.61 -14.33
N ARG A 455 -11.40 -15.65 -14.35
CA ARG A 455 -12.23 -14.47 -14.64
C ARG A 455 -12.13 -13.43 -13.51
N PHE A 456 -12.22 -13.90 -12.27
CA PHE A 456 -12.06 -13.04 -11.08
C PHE A 456 -10.69 -12.37 -11.08
N GLU A 457 -9.64 -13.16 -11.25
CA GLU A 457 -8.26 -12.69 -11.28
C GLU A 457 -8.02 -11.67 -12.41
N LYS A 458 -8.44 -11.99 -13.62
CA LYS A 458 -8.29 -11.08 -14.78
C LYS A 458 -8.99 -9.75 -14.52
N ARG A 459 -10.17 -9.77 -13.92
CA ARG A 459 -10.94 -8.57 -13.58
C ARG A 459 -10.29 -7.79 -12.44
N PHE A 460 -9.80 -8.49 -11.41
CA PHE A 460 -9.09 -7.89 -10.29
C PHE A 460 -7.83 -7.15 -10.73
N PHE A 461 -6.96 -7.81 -11.53
CA PHE A 461 -5.75 -7.14 -12.04
C PHE A 461 -6.03 -6.05 -13.06
N ALA A 462 -7.08 -6.18 -13.87
CA ALA A 462 -7.50 -5.10 -14.74
C ALA A 462 -7.93 -3.87 -13.95
N ASN A 463 -8.69 -4.04 -12.86
CA ASN A 463 -9.10 -2.97 -11.98
C ASN A 463 -7.92 -2.37 -11.18
N LEU A 464 -7.00 -3.21 -10.69
CA LEU A 464 -5.83 -2.76 -9.93
C LEU A 464 -4.89 -1.89 -10.77
N ASN A 465 -4.65 -2.26 -12.03
CA ASN A 465 -3.72 -1.55 -12.91
C ASN A 465 -4.42 -0.54 -13.85
N GLU A 466 -5.68 -0.26 -13.61
CA GLU A 466 -6.48 0.57 -14.52
C GLU A 466 -5.96 2.00 -14.64
N LYS A 467 -5.58 2.60 -13.52
CA LYS A 467 -5.02 3.96 -13.49
C LYS A 467 -3.69 4.05 -14.24
N GLU A 468 -2.79 3.08 -14.04
CA GLU A 468 -1.51 3.02 -14.75
C GLU A 468 -1.70 2.86 -16.25
N LEU A 469 -2.58 1.95 -16.68
CA LEU A 469 -2.90 1.74 -18.09
C LEU A 469 -3.54 2.97 -18.72
N SER A 470 -4.46 3.65 -18.03
CA SER A 470 -5.10 4.87 -18.52
C SER A 470 -4.11 6.04 -18.63
N THR A 471 -3.15 6.13 -17.71
CA THR A 471 -2.09 7.15 -17.75
C THR A 471 -1.16 6.91 -18.94
N VAL A 472 -0.74 5.66 -19.18
CA VAL A 472 0.09 5.30 -20.33
C VAL A 472 -0.63 5.60 -21.65
N VAL A 473 -1.93 5.28 -21.75
CA VAL A 473 -2.73 5.58 -22.95
C VAL A 473 -2.87 7.09 -23.14
N ARG A 474 -3.16 7.87 -22.09
CA ARG A 474 -3.25 9.35 -22.18
C ARG A 474 -1.91 9.98 -22.57
N THR A 475 -0.79 9.47 -22.04
CA THR A 475 0.55 9.96 -22.40
C THR A 475 0.88 9.63 -23.84
N ALA A 476 0.54 8.44 -24.31
CA ALA A 476 0.69 8.03 -25.71
C ALA A 476 -0.19 8.89 -26.64
N ASP A 477 -1.46 9.15 -26.26
CA ASP A 477 -2.38 10.01 -27.03
C ASP A 477 -1.90 11.49 -27.05
N SER A 478 -1.37 12.00 -25.94
CA SER A 478 -0.83 13.37 -25.90
C SER A 478 0.45 13.49 -26.74
N GLN A 479 1.32 12.48 -26.71
CA GLN A 479 2.49 12.41 -27.59
C GLN A 479 2.10 12.23 -29.07
N ALA A 480 1.06 11.43 -29.35
CA ALA A 480 0.55 11.26 -30.70
C ALA A 480 -0.09 12.53 -31.28
N LYS A 481 -0.70 13.39 -30.45
CA LYS A 481 -1.22 14.70 -30.87
C LYS A 481 -0.14 15.69 -31.34
N HIS A 482 1.10 15.50 -30.89
CA HIS A 482 2.26 16.28 -31.33
C HIS A 482 3.05 15.62 -32.46
N LEU A 483 2.65 14.42 -32.92
CA LEU A 483 3.26 13.73 -34.04
C LEU A 483 2.46 14.05 -35.31
N HIS A 484 3.06 14.86 -36.18
CA HIS A 484 2.51 15.10 -37.52
C HIS A 484 2.96 13.97 -38.46
N LEU A 485 2.02 13.14 -38.88
CA LEU A 485 2.24 12.13 -39.91
C LEU A 485 2.04 12.76 -41.28
N ALA A 486 3.10 12.84 -42.06
CA ALA A 486 3.05 13.31 -43.42
C ALA A 486 3.41 12.16 -44.40
N ARG A 487 2.70 12.08 -45.51
CA ARG A 487 3.02 11.17 -46.61
C ARG A 487 3.77 11.95 -47.68
N LEU A 488 4.99 11.53 -47.95
CA LEU A 488 5.81 12.11 -49.00
C LEU A 488 5.99 11.08 -50.11
N THR A 489 5.77 11.53 -51.36
CA THR A 489 6.06 10.71 -52.55
C THR A 489 7.43 11.13 -53.10
N VAL A 490 8.34 10.17 -53.19
CA VAL A 490 9.69 10.39 -53.72
C VAL A 490 9.62 10.21 -55.25
N SER A 491 9.92 11.27 -56.00
CA SER A 491 10.02 11.22 -57.45
C SER A 491 11.27 10.41 -57.88
N GLY A 492 11.21 9.76 -59.02
CA GLY A 492 12.33 8.97 -59.56
C GLY A 492 13.64 9.78 -59.77
N ASP A 493 13.51 11.10 -59.97
CA ASP A 493 14.65 12.01 -60.13
C ASP A 493 15.14 12.61 -58.81
N SER A 494 14.57 12.19 -57.67
CA SER A 494 14.97 12.71 -56.37
C SER A 494 16.37 12.26 -55.96
N PRO A 495 17.19 13.14 -55.39
CA PRO A 495 18.55 12.80 -54.89
C PRO A 495 18.50 11.82 -53.69
N LEU A 496 17.32 11.43 -53.23
CA LEU A 496 17.11 10.42 -52.22
C LEU A 496 17.12 9.00 -52.78
N VAL A 497 16.79 8.82 -54.06
CA VAL A 497 16.73 7.51 -54.72
C VAL A 497 18.09 6.87 -54.75
N GLY A 498 18.16 5.58 -54.38
CA GLY A 498 19.41 4.82 -54.35
C GLY A 498 20.26 5.01 -53.06
N ARG A 499 19.87 5.89 -52.13
CA ARG A 499 20.54 6.07 -50.85
C ARG A 499 19.81 5.35 -49.71
N SER A 500 20.59 4.79 -48.79
CA SER A 500 20.04 4.15 -47.61
C SER A 500 19.59 5.16 -46.54
N PHE A 501 18.62 4.80 -45.66
CA PHE A 501 18.20 5.63 -44.54
C PHE A 501 19.34 6.02 -43.61
N GLY A 502 20.30 5.11 -43.41
CA GLY A 502 21.51 5.38 -42.63
C GLY A 502 22.39 6.49 -43.23
N GLN A 503 22.60 6.48 -44.57
CA GLN A 503 23.37 7.50 -45.26
C GLN A 503 22.69 8.86 -45.25
N LEU A 504 21.38 8.91 -45.35
CA LEU A 504 20.59 10.16 -45.37
C LEU A 504 20.46 10.81 -44.01
N ASN A 505 20.52 10.01 -42.94
CA ASN A 505 20.47 10.44 -41.54
C ASN A 505 19.33 11.44 -41.25
N LEU A 506 18.13 11.14 -41.78
CA LEU A 506 16.95 12.04 -41.79
C LEU A 506 16.56 12.50 -40.40
N ARG A 507 16.74 11.66 -39.39
CA ARG A 507 16.43 11.99 -38.02
C ARG A 507 17.31 13.11 -37.45
N LEU A 508 18.60 13.08 -37.70
CA LEU A 508 19.56 14.08 -37.22
C LEU A 508 19.53 15.36 -38.03
N ARG A 509 19.30 15.26 -39.38
CA ARG A 509 19.29 16.43 -40.26
C ARG A 509 17.99 17.20 -40.26
N TYR A 510 16.84 16.48 -40.18
CA TYR A 510 15.51 17.08 -40.37
C TYR A 510 14.55 16.79 -39.24
N GLY A 511 14.94 16.08 -38.18
CA GLY A 511 14.06 15.68 -37.08
C GLY A 511 12.94 14.70 -37.48
N VAL A 512 13.06 14.06 -38.65
CA VAL A 512 12.00 13.22 -39.24
C VAL A 512 12.31 11.75 -39.06
N THR A 513 11.34 10.98 -38.54
CA THR A 513 11.47 9.50 -38.43
C THR A 513 10.54 8.85 -39.47
N VAL A 514 11.10 8.00 -40.33
CA VAL A 514 10.31 7.27 -41.33
C VAL A 514 9.67 6.05 -40.67
N VAL A 515 8.34 6.03 -40.65
CA VAL A 515 7.55 4.95 -40.00
C VAL A 515 7.29 3.81 -40.97
N SER A 516 7.05 4.09 -42.25
CA SER A 516 6.86 3.07 -43.26
C SER A 516 7.22 3.57 -44.66
N VAL A 517 7.64 2.66 -45.53
CA VAL A 517 7.88 2.92 -46.94
C VAL A 517 6.94 2.07 -47.78
N LEU A 518 6.28 2.68 -48.76
CA LEU A 518 5.38 2.01 -49.69
C LEU A 518 6.04 1.99 -51.06
N ARG A 519 6.24 0.81 -51.66
CA ARG A 519 6.75 0.60 -53.01
C ARG A 519 5.73 -0.20 -53.83
N GLY A 520 4.98 0.47 -54.69
CA GLY A 520 3.85 -0.17 -55.34
C GLY A 520 2.88 -0.74 -54.32
N SER A 521 2.65 -2.05 -54.36
CA SER A 521 1.80 -2.77 -53.40
C SER A 521 2.53 -3.25 -52.14
N HIS A 522 3.85 -3.12 -52.08
CA HIS A 522 4.67 -3.63 -50.96
C HIS A 522 4.92 -2.55 -49.89
N ARG A 523 4.53 -2.86 -48.66
CA ARG A 523 4.72 -1.94 -47.52
C ARG A 523 5.78 -2.49 -46.55
N VAL A 524 6.84 -1.72 -46.31
CA VAL A 524 7.88 -2.00 -45.34
C VAL A 524 7.63 -1.12 -44.12
N ASN A 525 7.24 -1.71 -42.99
CA ASN A 525 7.05 -0.99 -41.72
C ASN A 525 8.37 -0.96 -40.94
N ALA A 526 8.65 0.16 -40.27
CA ALA A 526 9.90 0.40 -39.53
C ALA A 526 11.15 0.04 -40.33
N PRO A 527 11.44 0.75 -41.45
CA PRO A 527 12.59 0.44 -42.32
C PRO A 527 13.89 0.55 -41.52
N HIS A 528 14.81 -0.40 -41.74
CA HIS A 528 16.13 -0.43 -41.14
C HIS A 528 17.07 0.59 -41.79
N ALA A 529 18.20 0.89 -41.12
CA ALA A 529 19.19 1.85 -41.63
C ALA A 529 19.73 1.49 -43.03
N GLU A 530 19.74 0.21 -43.38
CA GLU A 530 20.21 -0.32 -44.69
C GLU A 530 19.13 -0.28 -45.77
N THR A 531 17.87 -0.01 -45.44
CA THR A 531 16.79 0.11 -46.42
C THR A 531 17.08 1.28 -47.36
N VAL A 532 17.07 1.06 -48.68
CA VAL A 532 17.33 2.08 -49.70
C VAL A 532 16.04 2.76 -50.13
N PHE A 533 16.02 4.01 -50.51
CA PHE A 533 14.88 4.73 -51.10
C PHE A 533 14.58 4.25 -52.52
#